data_c9fa5bd9f1ad9ad63dd9a1cf2babbb6d
#
_entry.id   c9fa5bd9f1ad9ad63dd9a1cf2babbb6d
#
_cell.length_a   1.000
_cell.length_b   1.000
_cell.length_c   1.000
_cell.angle_alpha   90.00
_cell.angle_beta   90.00
_cell.angle_gamma   90.00
#
_symmetry.space_group_name_H-M   'P 1'
#
loop_
_entity.id
_entity.type
_entity.pdbx_description
1 polymer ?
#
loop_
_entity_poly.entity_id
_entity_poly.type
_entity_poly.pdbx_seq_one_letter_code
_entity_poly.pdbx_strand_id
1 'polypeptide(L)'
;MIARPLTLALLVLVCAGCAAPTVTVSPPPPPTCVPTDQDRYVYRPARLQVIAPCTRVTGTVEASSLESDGDVHINVRLDAPYVGLLNEGNQFEDGDLVVEPVCQIPPPQADAILICAADPDPLAGPLPRVGDHVWMEGRQILDLQHHAWVELHPLYRWGLLP
;
A
#
# COMPACT_ATOMS: atom_id res chain seq x y z
N MET A 1 -12.39 -44.46 72.59
CA MET A 1 -11.59 -43.53 71.70
C MET A 1 -12.20 -43.60 70.32
N ILE A 2 -12.95 -42.54 69.96
CA ILE A 2 -13.65 -42.48 68.66
C ILE A 2 -12.90 -41.47 67.79
N ALA A 3 -12.25 -41.97 66.71
CA ALA A 3 -11.55 -41.14 65.73
C ALA A 3 -12.55 -40.53 64.74
N ARG A 4 -12.55 -39.21 64.64
CA ARG A 4 -13.32 -38.47 63.63
C ARG A 4 -12.52 -38.36 62.31
N PRO A 5 -13.11 -38.61 61.13
CA PRO A 5 -12.46 -38.36 59.90
C PRO A 5 -12.45 -36.86 59.54
N LEU A 6 -11.29 -36.36 59.16
CA LEU A 6 -11.10 -34.99 58.66
C LEU A 6 -11.46 -34.97 57.15
N THR A 7 -12.55 -34.28 56.80
CA THR A 7 -12.94 -34.14 55.40
C THR A 7 -12.20 -32.91 54.82
N LEU A 8 -11.27 -33.16 53.89
CA LEU A 8 -10.55 -32.10 53.18
C LEU A 8 -11.42 -31.62 52.01
N ALA A 9 -11.91 -30.41 52.10
CA ALA A 9 -12.67 -29.76 51.03
C ALA A 9 -11.67 -29.18 49.99
N LEU A 10 -11.66 -29.73 48.78
CA LEU A 10 -10.87 -29.24 47.67
C LEU A 10 -11.59 -28.04 47.03
N LEU A 11 -11.03 -26.85 47.19
CA LEU A 11 -11.57 -25.61 46.59
C LEU A 11 -11.05 -25.56 45.15
N VAL A 12 -11.91 -25.80 44.16
CA VAL A 12 -11.60 -25.63 42.74
C VAL A 12 -11.77 -24.17 42.35
N LEU A 13 -10.66 -23.47 42.13
CA LEU A 13 -10.66 -22.10 41.64
C LEU A 13 -10.91 -22.14 40.14
N VAL A 14 -12.10 -21.77 39.69
CA VAL A 14 -12.43 -21.60 38.28
C VAL A 14 -11.93 -20.22 37.82
N CYS A 15 -10.78 -20.18 37.12
CA CYS A 15 -10.34 -18.97 36.45
C CYS A 15 -11.29 -18.68 35.28
N ALA A 16 -12.14 -17.67 35.41
CA ALA A 16 -12.87 -17.10 34.29
C ALA A 16 -11.86 -16.47 33.30
N GLY A 17 -11.57 -17.14 32.19
CA GLY A 17 -10.72 -16.64 31.14
C GLY A 17 -11.38 -15.41 30.50
N CYS A 18 -10.77 -14.23 30.63
CA CYS A 18 -11.12 -13.05 29.85
C CYS A 18 -10.81 -13.33 28.39
N ALA A 19 -11.83 -13.68 27.60
CA ALA A 19 -11.71 -13.70 26.15
C ALA A 19 -11.54 -12.25 25.69
N ALA A 20 -10.38 -11.94 25.09
CA ALA A 20 -10.17 -10.65 24.44
C ALA A 20 -11.17 -10.49 23.27
N PRO A 21 -11.74 -9.30 23.06
CA PRO A 21 -12.63 -9.06 21.93
C PRO A 21 -11.86 -9.27 20.63
N THR A 22 -12.28 -10.23 19.83
CA THR A 22 -11.80 -10.40 18.45
C THR A 22 -12.34 -9.24 17.63
N VAL A 23 -11.48 -8.28 17.30
CA VAL A 23 -11.79 -7.24 16.32
C VAL A 23 -11.87 -7.92 14.96
N THR A 24 -13.08 -8.16 14.47
CA THR A 24 -13.29 -8.57 13.08
C THR A 24 -13.04 -7.37 12.19
N VAL A 25 -11.85 -7.28 11.61
CA VAL A 25 -11.55 -6.33 10.53
C VAL A 25 -12.34 -6.79 9.30
N SER A 26 -13.33 -6.01 8.91
CA SER A 26 -14.03 -6.25 7.64
C SER A 26 -13.03 -6.15 6.49
N PRO A 27 -13.08 -7.06 5.49
CA PRO A 27 -12.23 -6.94 4.31
C PRO A 27 -12.50 -5.58 3.64
N PRO A 28 -11.46 -4.92 3.11
CA PRO A 28 -11.65 -3.66 2.40
C PRO A 28 -12.62 -3.86 1.24
N PRO A 29 -13.44 -2.85 0.91
CA PRO A 29 -14.33 -2.95 -0.24
C PRO A 29 -13.51 -3.22 -1.51
N PRO A 30 -14.07 -3.92 -2.50
CA PRO A 30 -13.37 -4.19 -3.75
C PRO A 30 -12.93 -2.87 -4.40
N PRO A 31 -11.82 -2.87 -5.16
CA PRO A 31 -11.35 -1.69 -5.84
C PRO A 31 -12.44 -1.17 -6.78
N THR A 32 -12.69 0.13 -6.73
CA THR A 32 -13.68 0.81 -7.58
C THR A 32 -12.99 1.72 -8.60
N CYS A 33 -11.67 1.57 -8.77
CA CYS A 33 -10.95 2.39 -9.71
C CYS A 33 -11.38 2.06 -11.14
N VAL A 34 -11.76 3.10 -11.83
CA VAL A 34 -11.83 3.09 -13.28
C VAL A 34 -10.45 3.56 -13.73
N PRO A 35 -9.79 2.90 -14.70
CA PRO A 35 -8.59 3.43 -15.31
C PRO A 35 -8.87 4.88 -15.67
N THR A 36 -8.10 5.79 -15.10
CA THR A 36 -8.29 7.23 -15.29
C THR A 36 -7.50 7.68 -16.50
N ASP A 37 -7.72 8.93 -16.92
CA ASP A 37 -6.89 9.56 -17.94
C ASP A 37 -5.40 9.70 -17.53
N GLN A 38 -5.05 9.37 -16.27
CA GLN A 38 -3.68 9.44 -15.75
C GLN A 38 -2.72 8.50 -16.48
N ASP A 39 -3.20 7.41 -17.07
CA ASP A 39 -2.38 6.46 -17.84
C ASP A 39 -1.61 7.15 -18.99
N ARG A 40 -2.11 8.24 -19.54
CA ARG A 40 -1.46 9.01 -20.61
C ARG A 40 -0.27 9.85 -20.15
N TYR A 41 -0.14 10.08 -18.83
CA TYR A 41 0.95 10.86 -18.25
C TYR A 41 2.14 9.99 -17.80
N VAL A 42 2.02 8.68 -17.95
CA VAL A 42 3.10 7.75 -17.60
C VAL A 42 4.28 7.93 -18.54
N TYR A 43 5.44 8.25 -17.97
CA TYR A 43 6.68 8.36 -18.73
C TYR A 43 7.19 6.98 -19.14
N ARG A 44 7.58 6.81 -20.40
CA ARG A 44 8.10 5.57 -21.00
C ARG A 44 7.26 4.33 -20.69
N PRO A 45 5.96 4.31 -21.02
CA PRO A 45 5.05 3.22 -20.64
C PRO A 45 5.47 1.84 -21.17
N ALA A 46 6.34 1.77 -22.18
CA ALA A 46 6.82 0.49 -22.76
C ALA A 46 7.67 -0.34 -21.77
N ARG A 47 8.21 0.26 -20.69
CA ARG A 47 8.91 -0.45 -19.61
C ARG A 47 7.97 -1.17 -18.66
N LEU A 48 6.69 -0.81 -18.67
CA LEU A 48 5.68 -1.25 -17.70
C LEU A 48 4.85 -2.40 -18.24
N GLN A 49 4.94 -3.55 -17.58
CA GLN A 49 4.07 -4.69 -17.88
C GLN A 49 2.87 -4.69 -16.96
N VAL A 50 1.67 -4.49 -17.50
CA VAL A 50 0.43 -4.46 -16.70
C VAL A 50 0.10 -5.85 -16.14
N ILE A 51 -0.07 -5.93 -14.82
CA ILE A 51 -0.56 -7.11 -14.10
C ILE A 51 -2.07 -7.00 -13.92
N ALA A 52 -2.55 -5.86 -13.41
CA ALA A 52 -3.96 -5.59 -13.24
C ALA A 52 -4.27 -4.10 -13.52
N PRO A 53 -5.37 -3.79 -14.21
CA PRO A 53 -5.72 -2.40 -14.54
C PRO A 53 -6.11 -1.59 -13.29
N CYS A 54 -6.46 -2.27 -12.21
CA CYS A 54 -6.89 -1.65 -10.95
C CYS A 54 -6.62 -2.59 -9.79
N THR A 55 -5.81 -2.15 -8.84
CA THR A 55 -5.52 -2.85 -7.59
C THR A 55 -5.66 -1.87 -6.43
N ARG A 56 -6.31 -2.30 -5.35
CA ARG A 56 -6.36 -1.57 -4.09
C ARG A 56 -5.47 -2.29 -3.07
N VAL A 57 -4.71 -1.49 -2.34
CA VAL A 57 -3.88 -1.93 -1.22
C VAL A 57 -4.12 -1.06 0.01
N THR A 58 -3.67 -1.54 1.17
CA THR A 58 -3.49 -0.71 2.37
C THR A 58 -2.08 -0.93 2.91
N GLY A 59 -1.55 0.09 3.59
CA GLY A 59 -0.21 0.04 4.15
C GLY A 59 0.21 1.36 4.79
N THR A 60 1.45 1.41 5.25
CA THR A 60 2.05 2.61 5.83
C THR A 60 3.09 3.17 4.89
N VAL A 61 3.07 4.48 4.67
CA VAL A 61 4.10 5.19 3.88
C VAL A 61 5.41 5.19 4.65
N GLU A 62 6.48 4.62 4.07
CA GLU A 62 7.80 4.55 4.71
C GLU A 62 8.78 5.59 4.17
N ALA A 63 8.69 5.90 2.87
CA ALA A 63 9.54 6.90 2.24
C ALA A 63 8.80 7.60 1.09
N SER A 64 9.33 8.76 0.67
CA SER A 64 8.87 9.47 -0.52
C SER A 64 10.00 10.30 -1.09
N SER A 65 10.19 10.26 -2.41
CA SER A 65 11.18 11.02 -3.16
C SER A 65 10.60 11.61 -4.44
N LEU A 66 11.24 12.67 -4.94
CA LEU A 66 10.87 13.30 -6.21
C LEU A 66 11.69 12.67 -7.34
N GLU A 67 11.02 12.35 -8.44
CA GLU A 67 11.69 11.77 -9.60
C GLU A 67 11.93 12.80 -10.70
N SER A 68 12.88 12.49 -11.58
CA SER A 68 13.31 13.43 -12.64
C SER A 68 12.28 13.58 -13.76
N ASP A 69 11.40 12.63 -13.94
CA ASP A 69 10.30 12.65 -14.90
C ASP A 69 9.05 13.39 -14.41
N GLY A 70 9.07 13.87 -13.16
CA GLY A 70 7.98 14.63 -12.57
C GLY A 70 7.09 13.81 -11.63
N ASP A 71 7.31 12.52 -11.55
CA ASP A 71 6.58 11.62 -10.68
C ASP A 71 7.08 11.71 -9.22
N VAL A 72 6.33 11.16 -8.30
CA VAL A 72 6.76 11.01 -6.92
C VAL A 72 6.80 9.53 -6.60
N HIS A 73 7.97 9.05 -6.22
CA HIS A 73 8.18 7.68 -5.78
C HIS A 73 7.86 7.54 -4.30
N ILE A 74 6.90 6.70 -3.96
CA ILE A 74 6.43 6.46 -2.59
C ILE A 74 6.63 4.98 -2.25
N ASN A 75 7.39 4.69 -1.19
CA ASN A 75 7.51 3.35 -0.64
C ASN A 75 6.42 3.09 0.39
N VAL A 76 5.69 2.00 0.23
CA VAL A 76 4.57 1.63 1.10
C VAL A 76 4.78 0.22 1.65
N ARG A 77 5.00 0.12 2.96
CA ARG A 77 4.97 -1.16 3.65
C ARG A 77 3.55 -1.67 3.71
N LEU A 78 3.27 -2.71 2.94
CA LEU A 78 1.94 -3.28 2.82
C LEU A 78 1.44 -3.93 4.12
N ASP A 79 0.14 -3.79 4.37
CA ASP A 79 -0.54 -4.59 5.39
C ASP A 79 -0.57 -6.07 5.00
N ALA A 80 -0.64 -6.95 6.01
CA ALA A 80 -0.53 -8.40 5.85
C ALA A 80 -1.38 -9.03 4.72
N PRO A 81 -2.62 -8.59 4.42
CA PRO A 81 -3.40 -9.16 3.32
C PRO A 81 -2.81 -8.92 1.93
N TYR A 82 -1.92 -7.94 1.77
CA TYR A 82 -1.40 -7.49 0.49
C TYR A 82 0.08 -7.83 0.23
N VAL A 83 0.83 -8.29 1.23
CA VAL A 83 2.26 -8.62 1.06
C VAL A 83 2.52 -9.66 -0.03
N GLY A 84 1.56 -10.52 -0.32
CA GLY A 84 1.64 -11.49 -1.41
C GLY A 84 1.59 -10.89 -2.83
N LEU A 85 1.37 -9.58 -2.98
CA LEU A 85 1.46 -8.88 -4.26
C LEU A 85 2.91 -8.58 -4.66
N LEU A 86 3.82 -8.52 -3.67
CA LEU A 86 5.24 -8.20 -3.88
C LEU A 86 5.99 -9.38 -4.48
N ASN A 87 7.09 -9.10 -5.17
CA ASN A 87 8.02 -10.09 -5.70
C ASN A 87 9.46 -9.83 -5.20
N GLU A 88 10.42 -10.62 -5.70
CA GLU A 88 11.84 -10.48 -5.33
C GLU A 88 12.42 -9.12 -5.72
N GLY A 89 11.91 -8.48 -6.78
CA GLY A 89 12.33 -7.14 -7.21
C GLY A 89 12.08 -6.08 -6.15
N ASN A 90 11.01 -6.20 -5.36
CA ASN A 90 10.70 -5.24 -4.30
C ASN A 90 11.72 -5.25 -3.15
N GLN A 91 12.64 -6.24 -3.07
CA GLN A 91 13.74 -6.21 -2.11
C GLN A 91 14.72 -5.06 -2.36
N PHE A 92 14.77 -4.51 -3.57
CA PHE A 92 15.54 -3.31 -3.89
C PHE A 92 14.87 -2.02 -3.39
N GLU A 93 13.63 -2.14 -2.94
CA GLU A 93 12.82 -1.09 -2.31
C GLU A 93 12.49 -1.45 -0.83
N ASP A 94 13.46 -2.05 -0.12
CA ASP A 94 13.35 -2.47 1.28
C ASP A 94 12.18 -3.46 1.56
N GLY A 95 11.66 -4.10 0.52
CA GLY A 95 10.50 -5.00 0.58
C GLY A 95 9.16 -4.26 0.54
N ASP A 96 9.16 -2.99 0.18
CA ASP A 96 7.96 -2.16 0.07
C ASP A 96 7.35 -2.21 -1.34
N LEU A 97 6.07 -1.85 -1.41
CA LEU A 97 5.41 -1.56 -2.69
C LEU A 97 5.80 -0.15 -3.13
N VAL A 98 6.24 -0.02 -4.37
CA VAL A 98 6.39 1.27 -5.01
C VAL A 98 5.03 1.79 -5.47
N VAL A 99 4.75 3.06 -5.22
CA VAL A 99 3.53 3.74 -5.67
C VAL A 99 3.91 5.07 -6.30
N GLU A 100 3.52 5.27 -7.56
CA GLU A 100 3.91 6.46 -8.32
C GLU A 100 2.70 7.29 -8.79
N PRO A 101 2.36 8.39 -8.07
CA PRO A 101 1.54 9.46 -8.61
C PRO A 101 2.32 10.23 -9.67
N VAL A 102 1.78 10.28 -10.89
CA VAL A 102 2.45 10.86 -12.06
C VAL A 102 2.35 12.38 -12.10
N CYS A 103 3.37 13.06 -12.64
CA CYS A 103 3.36 14.50 -12.93
C CYS A 103 3.03 15.41 -11.73
N GLN A 104 3.55 15.08 -10.55
CA GLN A 104 3.30 15.84 -9.33
C GLN A 104 4.19 17.07 -9.18
N ILE A 105 5.29 17.13 -9.91
CA ILE A 105 6.18 18.29 -9.99
C ILE A 105 6.53 18.58 -11.46
N PRO A 106 6.94 19.82 -11.80
CA PRO A 106 7.51 20.11 -13.11
C PRO A 106 8.76 19.23 -13.35
N PRO A 107 8.76 18.35 -14.36
CA PRO A 107 9.87 17.45 -14.58
C PRO A 107 11.14 18.22 -15.00
N PRO A 108 12.29 18.02 -14.32
CA PRO A 108 13.57 18.53 -14.78
C PRO A 108 14.09 17.80 -16.03
N GLN A 109 13.62 16.60 -16.30
CA GLN A 109 14.00 15.78 -17.44
C GLN A 109 13.30 16.26 -18.72
N ALA A 110 14.07 16.69 -19.71
CA ALA A 110 13.56 17.39 -20.88
C ALA A 110 12.52 16.62 -21.72
N ASP A 111 12.68 15.29 -21.85
CA ASP A 111 11.78 14.44 -22.63
C ASP A 111 10.50 14.04 -21.86
N ALA A 112 10.42 14.33 -20.55
CA ALA A 112 9.20 14.17 -19.76
C ALA A 112 8.34 15.45 -19.71
N ILE A 113 8.90 16.63 -20.02
CA ILE A 113 8.19 17.93 -19.88
C ILE A 113 6.86 17.94 -20.64
N LEU A 114 6.83 17.46 -21.89
CA LEU A 114 5.62 17.48 -22.70
C LEU A 114 4.54 16.52 -22.21
N ILE A 115 4.91 15.45 -21.49
CA ILE A 115 3.99 14.48 -20.94
C ILE A 115 3.19 15.13 -19.82
N CYS A 116 3.86 15.85 -18.92
CA CYS A 116 3.22 16.52 -17.78
C CYS A 116 2.60 17.90 -18.13
N ALA A 117 2.93 18.48 -19.27
CA ALA A 117 2.46 19.83 -19.62
C ALA A 117 0.95 19.96 -19.81
N ALA A 118 0.27 18.86 -20.14
CA ALA A 118 -1.17 18.87 -20.39
C ALA A 118 -1.99 18.88 -19.09
N ASP A 119 -1.45 18.34 -18.01
CA ASP A 119 -2.05 18.36 -16.68
C ASP A 119 -0.91 18.23 -15.65
N PRO A 120 -0.51 19.32 -14.98
CA PRO A 120 0.62 19.32 -14.07
C PRO A 120 0.31 18.69 -12.68
N ASP A 121 -0.92 18.27 -12.43
CA ASP A 121 -1.32 17.58 -11.19
C ASP A 121 -2.53 16.66 -11.47
N PRO A 122 -2.33 15.55 -12.21
CA PRO A 122 -3.45 14.70 -12.60
C PRO A 122 -4.11 13.96 -11.44
N LEU A 123 -3.42 13.82 -10.28
CA LEU A 123 -4.01 13.23 -9.07
C LEU A 123 -4.87 14.24 -8.30
N ALA A 124 -4.54 15.50 -8.38
CA ALA A 124 -5.14 16.63 -7.66
C ALA A 124 -5.12 16.50 -6.12
N GLY A 125 -4.37 17.39 -5.47
CA GLY A 125 -4.33 17.49 -4.01
C GLY A 125 -3.04 16.99 -3.37
N PRO A 126 -2.97 17.06 -2.03
CA PRO A 126 -1.76 16.71 -1.30
C PRO A 126 -1.50 15.21 -1.37
N LEU A 127 -0.22 14.83 -1.45
CA LEU A 127 0.23 13.45 -1.31
C LEU A 127 0.28 13.01 0.16
N PRO A 128 0.25 11.69 0.44
CA PRO A 128 0.42 11.17 1.79
C PRO A 128 1.83 11.46 2.30
N ARG A 129 1.97 11.50 3.61
CA ARG A 129 3.24 11.75 4.30
C ARG A 129 3.81 10.46 4.85
N VAL A 130 5.11 10.42 5.05
CA VAL A 130 5.77 9.34 5.78
C VAL A 130 5.12 9.16 7.15
N GLY A 131 4.77 7.90 7.46
CA GLY A 131 4.05 7.49 8.66
C GLY A 131 2.52 7.45 8.51
N ASP A 132 1.94 7.98 7.43
CA ASP A 132 0.51 7.87 7.20
C ASP A 132 0.12 6.41 6.91
N HIS A 133 -0.95 5.92 7.56
CA HIS A 133 -1.59 4.66 7.20
C HIS A 133 -2.68 4.96 6.16
N VAL A 134 -2.60 4.30 5.02
CA VAL A 134 -3.36 4.69 3.83
C VAL A 134 -4.00 3.50 3.12
N TRP A 135 -5.07 3.76 2.37
CA TRP A 135 -5.46 2.95 1.24
C TRP A 135 -5.06 3.64 -0.06
N MET A 136 -4.65 2.86 -1.05
CA MET A 136 -4.23 3.34 -2.36
C MET A 136 -4.82 2.48 -3.47
N GLU A 137 -5.21 3.09 -4.57
CA GLU A 137 -5.69 2.42 -5.79
C GLU A 137 -4.92 2.92 -7.01
N GLY A 138 -4.44 1.99 -7.81
CA GLY A 138 -3.68 2.29 -9.01
C GLY A 138 -3.62 1.11 -9.97
N ARG A 139 -2.98 1.31 -11.10
CA ARG A 139 -2.67 0.25 -12.04
C ARG A 139 -1.47 -0.54 -11.51
N GLN A 140 -1.65 -1.84 -11.29
CA GLN A 140 -0.57 -2.71 -10.86
C GLN A 140 0.26 -3.16 -12.06
N ILE A 141 1.58 -2.95 -11.97
CA ILE A 141 2.52 -3.25 -13.04
C ILE A 141 3.79 -3.92 -12.51
N LEU A 142 4.59 -4.46 -13.44
CA LEU A 142 6.02 -4.73 -13.25
C LEU A 142 6.82 -3.66 -13.99
N ASP A 143 7.74 -2.99 -13.30
CA ASP A 143 8.71 -2.13 -13.97
C ASP A 143 9.92 -2.95 -14.41
N LEU A 144 9.98 -3.24 -15.70
CA LEU A 144 11.02 -4.09 -16.30
C LEU A 144 12.41 -3.44 -16.34
N GLN A 145 12.52 -2.13 -16.10
CA GLN A 145 13.79 -1.41 -16.03
C GLN A 145 14.33 -1.29 -14.61
N HIS A 146 13.47 -1.48 -13.59
CA HIS A 146 13.83 -1.39 -12.20
C HIS A 146 13.62 -2.74 -11.49
N HIS A 147 14.51 -3.72 -11.78
CA HIS A 147 14.50 -5.05 -11.14
C HIS A 147 13.19 -5.84 -11.27
N ALA A 148 12.29 -5.43 -12.18
CA ALA A 148 10.95 -5.97 -12.36
C ALA A 148 10.14 -6.01 -11.04
N TRP A 149 10.31 -5.01 -10.16
CA TRP A 149 9.48 -4.89 -8.97
C TRP A 149 8.02 -4.63 -9.32
N VAL A 150 7.15 -4.97 -8.39
CA VAL A 150 5.72 -4.64 -8.48
C VAL A 150 5.50 -3.23 -7.97
N GLU A 151 4.70 -2.44 -8.70
CA GLU A 151 4.30 -1.10 -8.29
C GLU A 151 2.86 -0.77 -8.69
N LEU A 152 2.30 0.29 -8.09
CA LEU A 152 1.09 0.96 -8.56
C LEU A 152 1.49 2.20 -9.37
N HIS A 153 1.41 2.11 -10.70
CA HIS A 153 1.79 3.18 -11.60
C HIS A 153 0.83 3.30 -12.81
N PRO A 154 0.06 4.37 -12.91
CA PRO A 154 -0.06 5.48 -11.98
C PRO A 154 -0.89 5.15 -10.73
N LEU A 155 -0.67 5.92 -9.66
CA LEU A 155 -1.60 6.01 -8.55
C LEU A 155 -2.84 6.79 -9.01
N TYR A 156 -4.03 6.20 -8.93
CA TYR A 156 -5.27 6.84 -9.34
C TYR A 156 -5.91 7.66 -8.22
N ARG A 157 -5.87 7.14 -7.01
CA ARG A 157 -6.42 7.78 -5.81
C ARG A 157 -5.97 7.11 -4.53
N TRP A 158 -6.09 7.83 -3.46
CA TRP A 158 -5.71 7.37 -2.12
C TRP A 158 -6.53 8.05 -1.04
N GLY A 159 -6.44 7.57 0.21
CA GLY A 159 -7.00 8.22 1.38
C GLY A 159 -6.40 7.68 2.67
N LEU A 160 -6.54 8.46 3.74
CA LEU A 160 -6.09 8.06 5.08
C LEU A 160 -6.97 6.95 5.64
N LEU A 161 -6.36 6.08 6.41
CA LEU A 161 -7.00 5.11 7.28
C LEU A 161 -6.84 5.54 8.74
N PRO A 162 -7.81 5.18 9.62
CA PRO A 162 -7.73 5.49 11.04
C PRO A 162 -6.56 4.78 11.73
#